data_086ffedd5a333d5ec2aa8b03c2a61e21
#
_entry.id   086ffedd5a333d5ec2aa8b03c2a61e21
#
_cell.length_a   1.000
_cell.length_b   1.000
_cell.length_c   1.000
_cell.angle_alpha   90.00
_cell.angle_beta   90.00
_cell.angle_gamma   90.00
#
_symmetry.space_group_name_H-M   'P 1'
#
loop_
_entity.id
_entity.type
_entity.pdbx_description
1 polymer ?
#
loop_
_entity_poly.entity_id
_entity_poly.type
_entity_poly.pdbx_seq_one_letter_code
_entity_poly.pdbx_strand_id
1 'polypeptide(L)'
;MLESVTATALSSALDGLALRQRTIANNIANVNTPNYHAKRVAFEAALATSVAAGDGRTTATTASSLEPTRLDGNNVNLDTETLSNTETVLRYQFATQAVNGQFTSLRSAMRTN
;
A
#
# COMPACT_ATOMS: atom_id res chain seq x y z
N MET A 1 -3.15 -22.63 -6.80
CA MET A 1 -2.28 -23.11 -5.73
C MET A 1 -2.08 -22.00 -4.71
N LEU A 2 -2.08 -22.35 -3.44
CA LEU A 2 -1.98 -21.37 -2.35
C LEU A 2 -0.72 -20.50 -2.44
N GLU A 3 0.41 -21.13 -2.78
CA GLU A 3 1.69 -20.42 -2.90
C GLU A 3 1.66 -19.38 -4.01
N SER A 4 1.02 -19.70 -5.13
CA SER A 4 0.87 -18.77 -6.26
C SER A 4 -0.03 -17.60 -5.88
N VAL A 5 -1.13 -17.85 -5.19
CA VAL A 5 -2.02 -16.80 -4.70
C VAL A 5 -1.29 -15.90 -3.71
N THR A 6 -0.55 -16.50 -2.77
CA THR A 6 0.20 -15.75 -1.76
C THR A 6 1.27 -14.87 -2.41
N ALA A 7 2.03 -15.39 -3.36
CA ALA A 7 3.05 -14.61 -4.07
C ALA A 7 2.43 -13.45 -4.85
N THR A 8 1.31 -13.71 -5.54
CA THR A 8 0.58 -12.68 -6.28
C THR A 8 0.01 -11.62 -5.35
N ALA A 9 -0.56 -12.05 -4.21
CA ALA A 9 -1.11 -11.14 -3.21
C ALA A 9 -0.02 -10.24 -2.61
N LEU A 10 1.14 -10.80 -2.30
CA LEU A 10 2.28 -10.03 -1.78
C LEU A 10 2.77 -9.02 -2.79
N SER A 11 2.85 -9.40 -4.06
CA SER A 11 3.21 -8.47 -5.14
C SER A 11 2.21 -7.32 -5.25
N SER A 12 0.92 -7.63 -5.23
CA SER A 12 -0.14 -6.61 -5.25
C SER A 12 -0.04 -5.69 -4.04
N ALA A 13 0.22 -6.24 -2.85
CA ALA A 13 0.38 -5.45 -1.63
C ALA A 13 1.58 -4.51 -1.73
N LEU A 14 2.71 -5.00 -2.22
CA LEU A 14 3.91 -4.16 -2.37
C LEU A 14 3.67 -3.02 -3.35
N ASP A 15 2.99 -3.29 -4.47
CA ASP A 15 2.64 -2.27 -5.45
C ASP A 15 1.72 -1.21 -4.84
N GLY A 16 0.70 -1.65 -4.09
CA GLY A 16 -0.24 -0.74 -3.42
C GLY A 16 0.44 0.13 -2.37
N LEU A 17 1.33 -0.46 -1.58
CA LEU A 17 2.08 0.26 -0.55
C LEU A 17 3.08 1.25 -1.17
N ALA A 18 3.73 0.87 -2.27
CA ALA A 18 4.62 1.78 -2.99
C ALA A 18 3.85 2.97 -3.56
N LEU A 19 2.67 2.74 -4.12
CA LEU A 19 1.82 3.82 -4.59
C LEU A 19 1.40 4.74 -3.45
N ARG A 20 1.05 4.16 -2.30
CA ARG A 20 0.68 4.94 -1.11
C ARG A 20 1.84 5.82 -0.64
N GLN A 21 3.05 5.31 -0.63
CA GLN A 21 4.22 6.12 -0.27
C GLN A 21 4.41 7.31 -1.20
N ARG A 22 4.29 7.10 -2.51
CA ARG A 22 4.40 8.19 -3.49
C ARG A 22 3.26 9.21 -3.30
N THR A 23 2.07 8.73 -3.02
CA THR A 23 0.90 9.59 -2.80
C THR A 23 1.08 10.44 -1.55
N ILE A 24 1.57 9.86 -0.45
CA ILE A 24 1.87 10.59 0.78
C ILE A 24 2.93 11.66 0.51
N ALA A 25 3.99 11.32 -0.22
CA ALA A 25 5.04 12.27 -0.57
C ALA A 25 4.47 13.45 -1.38
N ASN A 26 3.59 13.16 -2.34
CA ASN A 26 2.91 14.20 -3.11
C ASN A 26 2.01 15.07 -2.25
N ASN A 27 1.27 14.48 -1.31
CA ASN A 27 0.44 15.23 -0.37
C ASN A 27 1.30 16.20 0.44
N ILE A 28 2.39 15.72 1.01
CA ILE A 28 3.29 16.54 1.83
C ILE A 28 3.90 17.65 0.97
N ALA A 29 4.35 17.34 -0.24
CA ALA A 29 4.93 18.33 -1.14
C ALA A 29 3.95 19.46 -1.47
N ASN A 30 2.66 19.17 -1.43
CA ASN A 30 1.60 20.13 -1.77
C ASN A 30 0.86 20.67 -0.56
N VAL A 31 1.44 20.58 0.64
CA VAL A 31 0.78 21.04 1.88
C VAL A 31 0.45 22.53 1.85
N ASN A 32 1.20 23.31 1.07
CA ASN A 32 0.98 24.75 0.94
C ASN A 32 0.41 25.15 -0.43
N THR A 33 0.01 24.19 -1.25
CA THR A 33 -0.58 24.49 -2.55
C THR A 33 -2.06 24.80 -2.37
N PRO A 34 -2.52 26.01 -2.74
CA PRO A 34 -3.93 26.38 -2.62
C PRO A 34 -4.82 25.42 -3.40
N ASN A 35 -5.96 25.07 -2.82
CA ASN A 35 -6.97 24.18 -3.41
C ASN A 35 -6.49 22.74 -3.68
N TYR A 36 -5.38 22.35 -3.14
CA TYR A 36 -4.91 20.97 -3.26
C TYR A 36 -5.66 20.09 -2.25
N HIS A 37 -6.23 18.99 -2.75
CA HIS A 37 -6.87 17.99 -1.90
C HIS A 37 -5.98 16.76 -1.79
N ALA A 38 -5.71 16.34 -0.57
CA ALA A 38 -4.91 15.14 -0.31
C ALA A 38 -5.53 13.95 -1.00
N LYS A 39 -4.70 13.04 -1.50
CA LYS A 39 -5.16 11.80 -2.12
C LYS A 39 -4.96 10.64 -1.17
N ARG A 40 -5.83 9.65 -1.30
CA ARG A 40 -5.81 8.43 -0.49
C ARG A 40 -5.77 7.23 -1.40
N VAL A 41 -4.95 6.26 -1.03
CA VAL A 41 -4.81 5.00 -1.77
C VAL A 41 -5.55 3.91 -1.02
N ALA A 42 -6.33 3.11 -1.73
CA ALA A 42 -7.07 2.00 -1.17
C ALA A 42 -6.79 0.73 -1.98
N PHE A 43 -6.49 -0.37 -1.32
CA PHE A 43 -6.33 -1.66 -1.96
C PHE A 43 -6.57 -2.83 -1.00
N GLU A 44 -6.50 -2.62 0.30
CA GLU A 44 -6.52 -3.71 1.28
C GLU A 44 -7.80 -4.54 1.21
N ALA A 45 -8.96 -3.86 1.14
CA ALA A 45 -10.24 -4.57 1.08
C ALA A 45 -10.40 -5.35 -0.24
N ALA A 46 -10.00 -4.73 -1.35
CA ALA A 46 -10.03 -5.38 -2.65
C ALA A 46 -9.07 -6.57 -2.71
N LEU A 47 -7.90 -6.42 -2.07
CA LEU A 47 -6.92 -7.50 -1.99
C LEU A 47 -7.48 -8.68 -1.20
N ALA A 48 -8.11 -8.43 -0.05
CA ALA A 48 -8.71 -9.47 0.76
C ALA A 48 -9.79 -10.24 -0.02
N THR A 49 -10.62 -9.53 -0.77
CA THR A 49 -11.64 -10.15 -1.63
C THR A 49 -10.99 -10.99 -2.73
N SER A 50 -9.95 -10.48 -3.36
CA SER A 50 -9.23 -11.19 -4.41
C SER A 50 -8.59 -12.48 -3.89
N VAL A 51 -7.98 -12.43 -2.72
CA VAL A 51 -7.37 -13.62 -2.08
C VAL A 51 -8.45 -14.64 -1.77
N ALA A 52 -9.59 -14.21 -1.21
CA ALA A 52 -10.70 -15.11 -0.91
C ALA A 52 -11.25 -15.78 -2.17
N ALA A 53 -11.19 -15.12 -3.31
CA ALA A 53 -11.61 -15.68 -4.60
C ALA A 53 -10.53 -16.55 -5.26
N GLY A 54 -9.35 -16.69 -4.64
CA GLY A 54 -8.28 -17.52 -5.15
C GLY A 54 -7.40 -16.87 -6.20
N ASP A 55 -7.47 -15.56 -6.38
CA ASP A 55 -6.69 -14.83 -7.39
C ASP A 55 -5.46 -14.13 -6.77
N GLY A 56 -5.68 -13.23 -5.84
CA GLY A 56 -4.61 -12.47 -5.19
C GLY A 56 -4.19 -11.21 -5.94
N ARG A 57 -4.73 -10.97 -7.12
CA ARG A 57 -4.43 -9.75 -7.90
C ARG A 57 -5.38 -8.64 -7.52
N THR A 58 -4.83 -7.46 -7.36
CA THR A 58 -5.62 -6.24 -7.23
C THR A 58 -4.80 -5.05 -7.67
N THR A 59 -5.50 -4.02 -8.12
CA THR A 59 -4.88 -2.74 -8.48
C THR A 59 -5.35 -1.71 -7.47
N ALA A 60 -4.41 -0.99 -6.87
CA ALA A 60 -4.73 0.06 -5.93
C ALA A 60 -5.46 1.21 -6.63
N THR A 61 -6.43 1.80 -5.95
CA THR A 61 -7.17 2.95 -6.44
C THR A 61 -6.83 4.19 -5.64
N THR A 62 -6.92 5.35 -6.29
CA THR A 62 -6.63 6.64 -5.67
C THR A 62 -7.88 7.50 -5.73
N ALA A 63 -8.21 8.15 -4.61
CA ALA A 63 -9.34 9.07 -4.52
C ALA A 63 -8.95 10.29 -3.71
N SER A 64 -9.63 11.41 -3.94
CA SER A 64 -9.43 12.61 -3.14
C SER A 64 -10.02 12.46 -1.75
N SER A 65 -9.32 12.98 -0.75
CA SER A 65 -9.81 13.01 0.62
C SER A 65 -11.04 13.91 0.73
N LEU A 66 -11.99 13.48 1.54
CA LEU A 66 -13.20 14.25 1.83
C LEU A 66 -13.09 15.05 3.13
N GLU A 67 -11.90 15.13 3.72
CA GLU A 67 -11.69 15.90 4.95
C GLU A 67 -11.89 17.39 4.69
N PRO A 68 -12.29 18.13 5.76
CA PRO A 68 -12.50 19.58 5.62
C PRO A 68 -11.23 20.30 5.18
N THR A 69 -11.41 21.32 4.36
CA THR A 69 -10.31 22.14 3.85
C THR A 69 -10.02 23.34 4.78
N ARG A 70 -8.78 23.83 4.69
CA ARG A 70 -8.42 25.11 5.28
C ARG A 70 -8.96 26.26 4.43
N LEU A 71 -8.73 27.51 4.87
CA LEU A 71 -9.20 28.68 4.16
C LEU A 71 -8.68 28.76 2.71
N ASP A 72 -7.49 28.24 2.45
CA ASP A 72 -6.92 28.20 1.10
C ASP A 72 -7.45 27.04 0.25
N GLY A 73 -8.38 26.26 0.77
CA GLY A 73 -8.97 25.13 0.06
C GLY A 73 -8.14 23.86 0.10
N ASN A 74 -7.03 23.85 0.83
CA ASN A 74 -6.14 22.68 0.98
C ASN A 74 -6.59 21.83 2.18
N ASN A 75 -6.58 20.50 2.05
CA ASN A 75 -6.92 19.60 3.17
C ASN A 75 -5.81 18.62 3.54
N VAL A 76 -4.57 18.89 3.14
CA VAL A 76 -3.44 18.06 3.58
C VAL A 76 -3.20 18.31 5.07
N ASN A 77 -3.16 17.22 5.84
CA ASN A 77 -2.87 17.25 7.28
C ASN A 77 -1.55 16.52 7.51
N LEU A 78 -0.51 17.26 7.89
CA LEU A 78 0.82 16.69 8.08
C LEU A 78 0.86 15.58 9.12
N ASP A 79 0.10 15.71 10.20
CA ASP A 79 0.05 14.68 11.24
C ASP A 79 -0.52 13.38 10.67
N THR A 80 -1.59 13.47 9.92
CA THR A 80 -2.20 12.32 9.25
C THR A 80 -1.23 11.71 8.24
N GLU A 81 -0.56 12.53 7.44
CA GLU A 81 0.39 12.05 6.44
C GLU A 81 1.60 11.36 7.09
N THR A 82 2.11 11.92 8.17
CA THR A 82 3.24 11.35 8.90
C THR A 82 2.88 9.99 9.50
N LEU A 83 1.71 9.89 10.13
CA LEU A 83 1.24 8.62 10.68
C LEU A 83 1.04 7.59 9.58
N SER A 84 0.39 7.98 8.50
CA SER A 84 0.16 7.09 7.35
C SER A 84 1.47 6.61 6.74
N ASN A 85 2.47 7.49 6.66
CA ASN A 85 3.79 7.12 6.16
C ASN A 85 4.45 6.07 7.05
N THR A 86 4.41 6.26 8.37
CA THR A 86 4.97 5.30 9.33
C THR A 86 4.30 3.93 9.18
N GLU A 87 2.97 3.90 9.12
CA GLU A 87 2.24 2.66 8.92
C GLU A 87 2.59 1.99 7.59
N THR A 88 2.71 2.77 6.52
CA THR A 88 3.03 2.26 5.19
C THR A 88 4.43 1.64 5.16
N VAL A 89 5.41 2.29 5.78
CA VAL A 89 6.78 1.77 5.87
C VAL A 89 6.80 0.44 6.61
N LEU A 90 6.10 0.36 7.75
CA LEU A 90 6.04 -0.88 8.53
C LEU A 90 5.37 -2.01 7.74
N ARG A 91 4.26 -1.73 7.07
CA ARG A 91 3.58 -2.72 6.24
C ARG A 91 4.44 -3.19 5.09
N TYR A 92 5.17 -2.26 4.47
CA TYR A 92 6.09 -2.59 3.37
C TYR A 92 7.20 -3.52 3.85
N GLN A 93 7.76 -3.25 5.02
CA GLN A 93 8.78 -4.12 5.63
C GLN A 93 8.23 -5.51 5.92
N PHE A 94 7.03 -5.62 6.46
CA PHE A 94 6.38 -6.91 6.69
C PHE A 94 6.17 -7.68 5.39
N ALA A 95 5.67 -7.01 4.37
CA ALA A 95 5.44 -7.64 3.06
C ALA A 95 6.75 -8.13 2.45
N THR A 96 7.82 -7.33 2.55
CA THR A 96 9.14 -7.70 2.06
C THR A 96 9.68 -8.94 2.79
N GLN A 97 9.51 -8.98 4.11
CA GLN A 97 9.93 -10.15 4.91
C GLN A 97 9.12 -11.39 4.52
N ALA A 98 7.83 -11.24 4.26
CA ALA A 98 6.98 -12.34 3.83
C ALA A 98 7.44 -12.91 2.48
N VAL A 99 7.82 -12.04 1.54
CA VAL A 99 8.39 -12.47 0.25
C VAL A 99 9.70 -13.23 0.48
N ASN A 100 10.58 -12.71 1.32
CA ASN A 100 11.85 -13.38 1.64
C ASN A 100 11.61 -14.74 2.29
N GLY A 101 10.62 -14.85 3.15
CA GLY A 101 10.23 -16.10 3.78
C GLY A 101 9.79 -17.14 2.74
N GLN A 102 9.03 -16.74 1.74
CA GLN A 102 8.63 -17.63 0.65
C GLN A 102 9.82 -18.14 -0.15
N PHE A 103 10.75 -17.26 -0.50
CA PHE A 103 11.94 -17.66 -1.23
C PHE A 103 12.82 -18.60 -0.41
N THR A 104 12.94 -18.35 0.88
CA THR A 104 13.69 -19.22 1.78
C THR A 104 13.06 -20.62 1.84
N SER A 105 11.75 -20.69 1.97
CA SER A 105 11.02 -21.97 2.00
C SER A 105 11.19 -22.73 0.69
N LEU A 106 11.09 -22.05 -0.44
CA LEU A 106 11.29 -22.66 -1.75
C LEU A 106 12.71 -23.20 -1.89
N ARG A 107 13.69 -22.42 -1.49
CA ARG A 107 15.10 -22.82 -1.54
C ARG A 107 15.34 -24.08 -0.68
N SER A 108 14.76 -24.11 0.51
CA SER A 108 14.88 -25.27 1.39
C SER A 108 14.25 -26.51 0.78
N ALA A 109 13.08 -26.37 0.16
CA ALA A 109 12.42 -27.49 -0.52
C ALA A 109 13.25 -28.03 -1.67
N MET A 110 13.94 -27.18 -2.41
CA MET A 110 14.80 -27.57 -3.51
C MET A 110 16.08 -28.28 -3.03
N ARG A 111 16.51 -27.96 -1.81
CA ARG A 111 17.74 -28.59 -1.24
C ARG A 111 17.52 -29.99 -0.70
N THR A 112 16.30 -30.29 -0.28
CA THR A 112 16.00 -31.57 0.36
C THR A 112 15.92 -32.74 -0.61
N ASN A 113 16.06 -32.50 -1.87
CA ASN A 113 16.11 -33.54 -2.88
C ASN A 113 17.51 -33.64 -3.46
#